data_333a6678fc799b22cfe2c8624cf961ee
#
_entry.id   333a6678fc799b22cfe2c8624cf961ee
#
_cell.length_a   1.000
_cell.length_b   1.000
_cell.length_c   1.000
_cell.angle_alpha   90.00
_cell.angle_beta   90.00
_cell.angle_gamma   90.00
#
_symmetry.space_group_name_H-M   'P 1'
#
loop_
_entity.id
_entity.type
_entity.pdbx_description
1 polymer ?
#
loop_
_entity_poly.entity_id
_entity_poly.type
_entity_poly.pdbx_seq_one_letter_code
_entity_poly.pdbx_strand_id
1 'polypeptide(L)'
;MKRAIIIFTRVPEPGQTKTRMMPALSAKGCARLHTCFLEDIKRECGKVEGQLFVCFTPDDGRERLYPVFGRGEHYISQRGSGLGERMYQAIREVLGRGYEACILMGTDVPEVRSEYLERAFGLLEQNDVVLGPTRDGGYYLVGMKKPQRDVFDVEGYGQGSVLRDTMYRLKTAGCRVGLTETLWDMDVYQDLQGYRQRMREDKRLQETSTGRYLAKTSRISIIVPV
;
A
#
# COMPACT_ATOMS: atom_id res chain seq x y z
N MET A 1 -10.38 -11.83 -17.69
CA MET A 1 -8.98 -11.70 -17.23
C MET A 1 -8.91 -12.16 -15.80
N LYS A 2 -8.08 -13.18 -15.50
CA LYS A 2 -7.89 -13.69 -14.14
C LYS A 2 -7.00 -12.73 -13.36
N ARG A 3 -7.58 -12.00 -12.40
CA ARG A 3 -6.97 -10.87 -11.69
C ARG A 3 -6.41 -11.28 -10.33
N ALA A 4 -5.32 -10.65 -9.90
CA ALA A 4 -4.76 -10.79 -8.56
C ALA A 4 -4.44 -9.42 -7.96
N ILE A 5 -4.66 -9.29 -6.65
CA ILE A 5 -4.31 -8.13 -5.84
C ILE A 5 -3.30 -8.58 -4.79
N ILE A 6 -2.14 -7.93 -4.73
CA ILE A 6 -1.12 -8.19 -3.72
C ILE A 6 -1.11 -7.01 -2.74
N ILE A 7 -1.48 -7.26 -1.49
CA ILE A 7 -1.23 -6.33 -0.39
C ILE A 7 0.20 -6.57 0.09
N PHE A 8 1.06 -5.56 -0.10
CA PHE A 8 2.48 -5.65 0.24
C PHE A 8 2.73 -4.91 1.56
N THR A 9 2.91 -5.67 2.64
CA THR A 9 2.88 -5.13 3.99
C THR A 9 4.00 -5.62 4.88
N ARG A 10 4.24 -4.85 5.92
CA ARG A 10 4.94 -5.29 7.12
C ARG A 10 3.92 -5.75 8.15
N VAL A 11 4.27 -6.74 8.98
CA VAL A 11 3.42 -7.12 10.13
C VAL A 11 3.36 -5.95 11.11
N PRO A 12 2.15 -5.55 11.59
CA PRO A 12 2.01 -4.48 12.58
C PRO A 12 2.63 -4.86 13.93
N GLU A 13 3.81 -4.33 14.23
CA GLU A 13 4.53 -4.60 15.49
C GLU A 13 4.88 -3.30 16.20
N PRO A 14 4.64 -3.24 17.54
CA PRO A 14 5.03 -2.10 18.35
C PRO A 14 6.53 -1.83 18.27
N GLY A 15 6.90 -0.57 17.98
CA GLY A 15 8.30 -0.15 17.85
C GLY A 15 8.97 -0.50 16.52
N GLN A 16 8.31 -1.24 15.62
CA GLN A 16 8.85 -1.60 14.31
C GLN A 16 8.03 -1.05 13.14
N THR A 17 6.79 -0.64 13.40
CA THR A 17 5.85 -0.17 12.37
C THR A 17 5.48 1.27 12.63
N LYS A 18 5.52 2.11 11.57
CA LYS A 18 5.16 3.54 11.64
C LYS A 18 5.93 4.31 12.74
N THR A 19 7.18 3.96 12.93
CA THR A 19 8.05 4.53 13.99
C THR A 19 8.22 6.04 13.87
N ARG A 20 8.12 6.60 12.65
CA ARG A 20 8.18 8.06 12.40
C ARG A 20 6.97 8.82 12.95
N MET A 21 5.91 8.10 13.35
CA MET A 21 4.74 8.66 14.04
C MET A 21 4.86 8.57 15.58
N MET A 22 5.88 7.93 16.12
CA MET A 22 6.04 7.72 17.57
C MET A 22 6.09 9.01 18.41
N PRO A 23 6.51 10.18 17.89
CA PRO A 23 6.36 11.44 18.63
C PRO A 23 4.90 11.79 18.98
N ALA A 24 3.94 11.29 18.17
CA ALA A 24 2.51 11.57 18.37
C ALA A 24 1.71 10.37 18.86
N LEU A 25 2.22 9.17 18.66
CA LEU A 25 1.58 7.92 19.05
C LEU A 25 2.57 7.03 19.79
N SER A 26 2.11 6.29 20.79
CA SER A 26 2.93 5.25 21.40
C SER A 26 3.28 4.14 20.38
N ALA A 27 4.31 3.34 20.64
CA ALA A 27 4.67 2.20 19.80
C ALA A 27 3.47 1.27 19.53
N LYS A 28 2.67 0.97 20.57
CA LYS A 28 1.42 0.21 20.44
C LYS A 28 0.37 0.96 19.60
N GLY A 29 0.30 2.28 19.73
CA GLY A 29 -0.58 3.14 18.95
C GLY A 29 -0.23 3.11 17.47
N CYS A 30 1.05 3.16 17.12
CA CYS A 30 1.53 3.05 15.74
C CYS A 30 1.18 1.69 15.10
N ALA A 31 1.42 0.59 15.82
CA ALA A 31 1.05 -0.74 15.35
C ALA A 31 -0.48 -0.88 15.18
N ARG A 32 -1.28 -0.35 16.11
CA ARG A 32 -2.75 -0.36 15.99
C ARG A 32 -3.24 0.49 14.81
N LEU A 33 -2.65 1.66 14.59
CA LEU A 33 -2.95 2.50 13.42
C LEU A 33 -2.68 1.74 12.12
N HIS A 34 -1.53 1.08 12.00
CA HIS A 34 -1.22 0.27 10.83
C HIS A 34 -2.21 -0.90 10.64
N THR A 35 -2.62 -1.55 11.74
CA THR A 35 -3.69 -2.56 11.67
C THR A 35 -4.98 -1.97 11.09
N CYS A 36 -5.37 -0.75 11.47
CA CYS A 36 -6.54 -0.08 10.90
C CYS A 36 -6.38 0.17 9.39
N PHE A 37 -5.18 0.55 8.92
CA PHE A 37 -4.91 0.68 7.48
C PHE A 37 -5.16 -0.64 6.76
N LEU A 38 -4.64 -1.75 7.30
CA LEU A 38 -4.83 -3.08 6.71
C LEU A 38 -6.31 -3.49 6.69
N GLU A 39 -7.07 -3.19 7.75
CA GLU A 39 -8.52 -3.44 7.82
C GLU A 39 -9.27 -2.66 6.71
N ASP A 40 -8.93 -1.38 6.51
CA ASP A 40 -9.55 -0.53 5.50
C ASP A 40 -9.19 -0.98 4.08
N ILE A 41 -7.91 -1.23 3.81
CA ILE A 41 -7.42 -1.72 2.52
C ILE A 41 -8.04 -3.08 2.17
N LYS A 42 -8.06 -4.03 3.11
CA LYS A 42 -8.72 -5.33 2.89
C LYS A 42 -10.19 -5.17 2.49
N ARG A 43 -10.91 -4.29 3.18
CA ARG A 43 -12.32 -4.02 2.87
C ARG A 43 -12.50 -3.51 1.44
N GLU A 44 -11.64 -2.61 0.97
CA GLU A 44 -11.71 -2.09 -0.39
C GLU A 44 -11.28 -3.14 -1.44
N CYS A 45 -10.23 -3.90 -1.17
CA CYS A 45 -9.82 -5.03 -2.03
C CYS A 45 -10.92 -6.08 -2.16
N GLY A 46 -11.66 -6.36 -1.09
CA GLY A 46 -12.74 -7.35 -1.09
C GLY A 46 -13.96 -6.97 -1.93
N LYS A 47 -14.05 -5.73 -2.43
CA LYS A 47 -15.09 -5.27 -3.37
C LYS A 47 -14.69 -5.47 -4.83
N VAL A 48 -13.44 -5.78 -5.11
CA VAL A 48 -12.87 -5.91 -6.45
C VAL A 48 -12.81 -7.39 -6.82
N GLU A 49 -13.22 -7.73 -8.03
CA GLU A 49 -13.09 -9.09 -8.52
C GLU A 49 -11.61 -9.46 -8.75
N GLY A 50 -11.12 -10.39 -7.96
CA GLY A 50 -9.73 -10.85 -8.03
C GLY A 50 -9.31 -11.66 -6.81
N GLN A 51 -8.25 -12.44 -6.96
CA GLN A 51 -7.68 -13.18 -5.83
C GLN A 51 -6.78 -12.28 -5.00
N LEU A 52 -7.01 -12.25 -3.69
CA LEU A 52 -6.17 -11.51 -2.76
C LEU A 52 -4.95 -12.34 -2.33
N PHE A 53 -3.80 -11.70 -2.35
CA PHE A 53 -2.53 -12.19 -1.80
C PHE A 53 -2.02 -11.21 -0.76
N VAL A 54 -1.51 -11.73 0.35
CA VAL A 54 -0.86 -10.94 1.40
C VAL A 54 0.64 -11.23 1.37
N CYS A 55 1.42 -10.30 0.82
CA CYS A 55 2.88 -10.39 0.73
C CYS A 55 3.50 -9.65 1.93
N PHE A 56 4.09 -10.36 2.86
CA PHE A 56 4.41 -9.84 4.19
C PHE A 56 5.87 -10.05 4.63
N THR A 57 6.30 -9.27 5.59
CA THR A 57 7.57 -9.41 6.32
C THR A 57 7.36 -9.04 7.80
N PRO A 58 8.05 -9.64 8.77
CA PRO A 58 9.01 -10.74 8.67
C PRO A 58 8.33 -12.10 8.41
N ASP A 59 9.12 -13.10 8.01
CA ASP A 59 8.63 -14.43 7.56
C ASP A 59 7.84 -15.19 8.64
N ASP A 60 8.18 -15.01 9.91
CA ASP A 60 7.50 -15.59 11.07
C ASP A 60 6.20 -14.87 11.45
N GLY A 61 5.83 -13.82 10.71
CA GLY A 61 4.74 -12.92 11.05
C GLY A 61 3.35 -13.31 10.56
N ARG A 62 3.21 -14.42 9.82
CA ARG A 62 1.97 -14.81 9.16
C ARG A 62 0.76 -14.86 10.11
N GLU A 63 0.89 -15.49 11.26
CA GLU A 63 -0.22 -15.67 12.18
C GLU A 63 -0.72 -14.36 12.79
N ARG A 64 0.16 -13.37 12.92
CA ARG A 64 -0.19 -12.03 13.42
C ARG A 64 -1.07 -11.23 12.43
N LEU A 65 -1.15 -11.67 11.18
CA LEU A 65 -2.02 -11.08 10.14
C LEU A 65 -3.40 -11.76 10.07
N TYR A 66 -3.60 -12.93 10.66
CA TYR A 66 -4.88 -13.64 10.64
C TYR A 66 -6.06 -12.86 11.24
N PRO A 67 -5.88 -12.04 12.31
CA PRO A 67 -6.99 -11.22 12.81
C PRO A 67 -7.52 -10.21 11.78
N VAL A 68 -6.68 -9.76 10.86
CA VAL A 68 -7.09 -8.85 9.79
C VAL A 68 -7.57 -9.61 8.57
N PHE A 69 -6.77 -10.51 8.03
CA PHE A 69 -7.02 -11.11 6.71
C PHE A 69 -7.74 -12.45 6.77
N GLY A 70 -7.68 -13.16 7.91
CA GLY A 70 -8.20 -14.52 8.03
C GLY A 70 -7.16 -15.58 7.66
N ARG A 71 -7.47 -16.86 7.94
CA ARG A 71 -6.55 -17.99 7.66
C ARG A 71 -6.63 -18.49 6.22
N GLY A 72 -7.71 -18.17 5.51
CA GLY A 72 -8.00 -18.67 4.15
C GLY A 72 -7.34 -17.89 3.01
N GLU A 73 -6.69 -16.76 3.29
CA GLU A 73 -6.04 -15.97 2.26
C GLU A 73 -4.70 -16.56 1.82
N HIS A 74 -4.21 -16.13 0.66
CA HIS A 74 -2.91 -16.53 0.13
C HIS A 74 -1.80 -15.65 0.72
N TYR A 75 -0.95 -16.24 1.54
CA TYR A 75 0.17 -15.56 2.18
C TYR A 75 1.47 -15.87 1.45
N ILE A 76 2.28 -14.84 1.17
CA ILE A 76 3.59 -14.92 0.53
C ILE A 76 4.59 -14.13 1.36
N SER A 77 5.73 -14.73 1.71
CA SER A 77 6.83 -14.00 2.34
C SER A 77 7.54 -13.10 1.34
N GLN A 78 7.89 -11.88 1.74
CA GLN A 78 8.71 -10.98 0.93
C GLN A 78 10.12 -11.55 0.75
N ARG A 79 10.60 -11.63 -0.48
CA ARG A 79 11.92 -12.17 -0.85
C ARG A 79 12.69 -11.19 -1.71
N GLY A 80 13.96 -10.97 -1.41
CA GLY A 80 14.87 -10.07 -2.13
C GLY A 80 15.67 -9.16 -1.19
N SER A 81 16.75 -8.61 -1.72
CA SER A 81 17.71 -7.79 -0.97
C SER A 81 17.23 -6.37 -0.70
N GLY A 82 16.32 -5.83 -1.53
CA GLY A 82 15.79 -4.48 -1.42
C GLY A 82 14.29 -4.42 -1.71
N LEU A 83 13.68 -3.23 -1.52
CA LEU A 83 12.24 -3.04 -1.68
C LEU A 83 11.79 -3.36 -3.11
N GLY A 84 12.49 -2.83 -4.12
CA GLY A 84 12.18 -3.07 -5.53
C GLY A 84 12.25 -4.55 -5.91
N GLU A 85 13.32 -5.24 -5.49
CA GLU A 85 13.47 -6.67 -5.74
C GLU A 85 12.34 -7.48 -5.08
N ARG A 86 11.95 -7.15 -3.86
CA ARG A 86 10.86 -7.83 -3.14
C ARG A 86 9.52 -7.65 -3.85
N MET A 87 9.22 -6.44 -4.33
CA MET A 87 8.00 -6.17 -5.10
C MET A 87 8.00 -6.93 -6.43
N TYR A 88 9.12 -6.91 -7.14
CA TYR A 88 9.28 -7.66 -8.39
C TYR A 88 9.05 -9.16 -8.20
N GLN A 89 9.67 -9.76 -7.18
CA GLN A 89 9.53 -11.18 -6.89
C GLN A 89 8.08 -11.56 -6.53
N ALA A 90 7.38 -10.72 -5.75
CA ALA A 90 5.98 -10.95 -5.40
C ALA A 90 5.08 -10.96 -6.65
N ILE A 91 5.24 -9.99 -7.55
CA ILE A 91 4.48 -9.94 -8.81
C ILE A 91 4.83 -11.11 -9.71
N ARG A 92 6.12 -11.43 -9.88
CA ARG A 92 6.58 -12.55 -10.71
C ARG A 92 6.00 -13.88 -10.21
N GLU A 93 5.98 -14.09 -8.91
CA GLU A 93 5.42 -15.29 -8.30
C GLU A 93 3.91 -15.41 -8.58
N VAL A 94 3.15 -14.34 -8.39
CA VAL A 94 1.70 -14.36 -8.58
C VAL A 94 1.34 -14.54 -10.07
N LEU A 95 1.98 -13.81 -10.98
CA LEU A 95 1.77 -13.99 -12.41
C LEU A 95 2.18 -15.39 -12.87
N GLY A 96 3.25 -15.96 -12.30
CA GLY A 96 3.69 -17.34 -12.54
C GLY A 96 2.69 -18.41 -12.08
N ARG A 97 1.72 -18.07 -11.22
CA ARG A 97 0.61 -18.95 -10.81
C ARG A 97 -0.58 -18.92 -11.79
N GLY A 98 -0.43 -18.27 -12.94
CA GLY A 98 -1.42 -18.22 -14.02
C GLY A 98 -2.46 -17.12 -13.88
N TYR A 99 -2.17 -16.05 -13.14
CA TYR A 99 -2.95 -14.81 -13.18
C TYR A 99 -2.54 -13.98 -14.40
N GLU A 100 -3.52 -13.41 -15.09
CA GLU A 100 -3.31 -12.64 -16.32
C GLU A 100 -2.96 -11.17 -16.07
N ALA A 101 -3.38 -10.66 -14.91
CA ALA A 101 -3.02 -9.32 -14.43
C ALA A 101 -2.88 -9.31 -12.92
N CYS A 102 -1.93 -8.53 -12.44
CA CYS A 102 -1.65 -8.38 -11.03
C CYS A 102 -1.45 -6.90 -10.70
N ILE A 103 -2.06 -6.44 -9.62
CA ILE A 103 -1.71 -5.17 -8.97
C ILE A 103 -1.09 -5.45 -7.61
N LEU A 104 0.01 -4.77 -7.31
CA LEU A 104 0.63 -4.77 -5.99
C LEU A 104 0.46 -3.39 -5.39
N MET A 105 0.01 -3.32 -4.14
CA MET A 105 -0.15 -2.06 -3.44
C MET A 105 0.53 -2.08 -2.07
N GLY A 106 1.14 -0.94 -1.72
CA GLY A 106 1.62 -0.64 -0.38
C GLY A 106 0.46 -0.38 0.58
N THR A 107 0.77 -0.32 1.87
CA THR A 107 -0.26 -0.20 2.92
C THR A 107 -0.24 1.14 3.67
N ASP A 108 0.40 2.15 3.10
CA ASP A 108 0.52 3.47 3.71
C ASP A 108 -0.55 4.47 3.24
N VAL A 109 -1.50 4.01 2.41
CA VAL A 109 -2.59 4.81 1.82
C VAL A 109 -3.98 4.31 2.26
N PRO A 110 -4.41 4.61 3.50
CA PRO A 110 -5.69 4.14 4.03
C PRO A 110 -6.92 4.72 3.31
N GLU A 111 -6.73 5.69 2.42
CA GLU A 111 -7.78 6.32 1.63
C GLU A 111 -8.02 5.62 0.27
N VAL A 112 -7.34 4.51 0.00
CA VAL A 112 -7.58 3.75 -1.24
C VAL A 112 -9.03 3.29 -1.33
N ARG A 113 -9.57 3.24 -2.55
CA ARG A 113 -10.92 2.80 -2.85
C ARG A 113 -10.94 1.71 -3.90
N SER A 114 -11.96 0.88 -3.86
CA SER A 114 -12.19 -0.16 -4.85
C SER A 114 -12.24 0.38 -6.28
N GLU A 115 -12.80 1.60 -6.48
CA GLU A 115 -12.86 2.23 -7.79
C GLU A 115 -11.47 2.52 -8.38
N TYR A 116 -10.48 2.83 -7.55
CA TYR A 116 -9.10 3.05 -8.02
C TYR A 116 -8.43 1.74 -8.43
N LEU A 117 -8.73 0.65 -7.72
CA LEU A 117 -8.24 -0.69 -8.04
C LEU A 117 -8.89 -1.21 -9.34
N GLU A 118 -10.21 -1.04 -9.51
CA GLU A 118 -10.89 -1.38 -10.75
C GLU A 118 -10.36 -0.56 -11.92
N ARG A 119 -10.14 0.74 -11.73
CA ARG A 119 -9.52 1.60 -12.73
C ARG A 119 -8.12 1.12 -13.10
N ALA A 120 -7.31 0.69 -12.13
CA ALA A 120 -5.98 0.12 -12.41
C ALA A 120 -6.08 -1.09 -13.34
N PHE A 121 -7.00 -2.02 -13.07
CA PHE A 121 -7.23 -3.16 -13.97
C PHE A 121 -7.75 -2.76 -15.35
N GLY A 122 -8.67 -1.79 -15.43
CA GLY A 122 -9.15 -1.25 -16.72
C GLY A 122 -8.03 -0.60 -17.53
N LEU A 123 -7.15 0.17 -16.89
CA LEU A 123 -6.00 0.78 -17.55
C LEU A 123 -4.99 -0.27 -18.08
N LEU A 124 -4.88 -1.44 -17.43
CA LEU A 124 -4.02 -2.53 -17.90
C LEU A 124 -4.48 -3.15 -19.23
N GLU A 125 -5.71 -2.92 -19.66
CA GLU A 125 -6.17 -3.41 -20.97
C GLU A 125 -5.36 -2.79 -22.11
N GLN A 126 -5.01 -1.50 -21.98
CA GLN A 126 -4.31 -0.73 -23.01
C GLN A 126 -2.87 -0.35 -22.64
N ASN A 127 -2.44 -0.60 -21.40
CA ASN A 127 -1.11 -0.27 -20.90
C ASN A 127 -0.35 -1.52 -20.48
N ASP A 128 0.97 -1.42 -20.49
CA ASP A 128 1.88 -2.49 -20.07
C ASP A 128 2.09 -2.45 -18.55
N VAL A 129 2.12 -1.23 -17.99
CA VAL A 129 2.25 -0.95 -16.57
C VAL A 129 1.22 0.11 -16.16
N VAL A 130 0.71 0.00 -14.95
CA VAL A 130 -0.12 1.03 -14.30
C VAL A 130 0.52 1.40 -12.98
N LEU A 131 0.60 2.71 -12.69
CA LEU A 131 1.10 3.23 -11.41
C LEU A 131 0.01 4.05 -10.73
N GLY A 132 -0.08 3.94 -9.41
CA GLY A 132 -0.86 4.81 -8.54
C GLY A 132 0.05 5.77 -7.80
N PRO A 133 0.16 7.05 -8.21
CA PRO A 133 1.08 8.00 -7.61
C PRO A 133 0.77 8.32 -6.14
N THR A 134 1.81 8.68 -5.36
CA THR A 134 1.67 9.34 -4.06
C THR A 134 2.19 10.77 -4.11
N ARG A 135 1.69 11.62 -3.20
CA ARG A 135 2.06 13.05 -3.15
C ARG A 135 3.52 13.30 -2.78
N ASP A 136 4.16 12.36 -2.13
CA ASP A 136 5.58 12.40 -1.76
C ASP A 136 6.53 12.10 -2.94
N GLY A 137 5.99 11.80 -4.15
CA GLY A 137 6.77 11.47 -5.35
C GLY A 137 7.08 9.98 -5.50
N GLY A 138 6.42 9.12 -4.72
CA GLY A 138 6.39 7.67 -4.86
C GLY A 138 5.18 7.15 -5.61
N TYR A 139 4.88 5.89 -5.44
CA TYR A 139 3.63 5.26 -5.87
C TYR A 139 3.15 4.24 -4.84
N TYR A 140 1.83 4.21 -4.60
CA TYR A 140 1.19 3.25 -3.70
C TYR A 140 0.78 1.96 -4.39
N LEU A 141 0.66 1.99 -5.72
CA LEU A 141 0.18 0.89 -6.53
C LEU A 141 1.03 0.73 -7.77
N VAL A 142 1.34 -0.51 -8.12
CA VAL A 142 1.90 -0.90 -9.40
C VAL A 142 1.16 -2.12 -9.95
N GLY A 143 0.72 -2.03 -11.21
CA GLY A 143 0.02 -3.11 -11.90
C GLY A 143 0.68 -3.48 -13.20
N MET A 144 0.63 -4.78 -13.57
CA MET A 144 1.16 -5.28 -14.84
C MET A 144 0.58 -6.65 -15.22
N LYS A 145 0.71 -6.99 -16.50
CA LYS A 145 0.32 -8.30 -17.05
C LYS A 145 1.52 -9.24 -17.26
N LYS A 146 2.72 -8.67 -17.38
CA LYS A 146 3.99 -9.40 -17.49
C LYS A 146 4.99 -8.75 -16.55
N PRO A 147 5.86 -9.51 -15.86
CA PRO A 147 6.84 -8.93 -14.98
C PRO A 147 7.75 -7.94 -15.71
N GLN A 148 7.75 -6.66 -15.31
CA GLN A 148 8.57 -5.58 -15.84
C GLN A 148 9.60 -5.17 -14.81
N ARG A 149 10.85 -5.59 -15.00
CA ARG A 149 11.92 -5.31 -14.03
C ARG A 149 12.27 -3.85 -13.95
N ASP A 150 12.18 -3.12 -15.07
CA ASP A 150 12.51 -1.70 -15.17
C ASP A 150 11.71 -0.80 -14.22
N VAL A 151 10.52 -1.25 -13.77
CA VAL A 151 9.73 -0.55 -12.76
C VAL A 151 10.47 -0.46 -11.44
N PHE A 152 11.20 -1.49 -11.08
CA PHE A 152 11.76 -1.71 -9.74
C PHE A 152 13.26 -1.45 -9.65
N ASP A 153 13.91 -1.30 -10.80
CA ASP A 153 15.35 -1.03 -10.90
C ASP A 153 15.63 0.48 -10.74
N VAL A 154 15.08 1.05 -9.66
CA VAL A 154 15.27 2.45 -9.27
C VAL A 154 15.93 2.53 -7.91
N GLU A 155 16.81 3.49 -7.75
CA GLU A 155 17.44 3.80 -6.46
C GLU A 155 16.61 4.83 -5.70
N GLY A 156 16.83 4.92 -4.38
CA GLY A 156 16.27 6.03 -3.60
C GLY A 156 14.79 5.90 -3.25
N TYR A 157 14.28 4.68 -3.03
CA TYR A 157 12.97 4.52 -2.43
C TYR A 157 12.84 5.37 -1.15
N GLY A 158 11.78 6.21 -1.09
CA GLY A 158 11.55 7.15 0.00
C GLY A 158 12.26 8.52 -0.15
N GLN A 159 12.88 8.82 -1.30
CA GLN A 159 13.56 10.10 -1.55
C GLN A 159 12.76 11.07 -2.46
N GLY A 160 11.48 10.79 -2.72
CA GLY A 160 10.61 11.70 -3.48
C GLY A 160 10.82 11.74 -4.99
N SER A 161 11.68 10.90 -5.56
CA SER A 161 11.96 10.85 -7.00
C SER A 161 11.52 9.54 -7.69
N VAL A 162 11.09 8.57 -6.93
CA VAL A 162 10.84 7.19 -7.40
C VAL A 162 9.87 7.14 -8.57
N LEU A 163 8.75 7.84 -8.50
CA LEU A 163 7.77 7.89 -9.60
C LEU A 163 8.39 8.44 -10.89
N ARG A 164 9.08 9.57 -10.80
CA ARG A 164 9.74 10.22 -11.95
C ARG A 164 10.76 9.28 -12.60
N ASP A 165 11.59 8.66 -11.78
CA ASP A 165 12.69 7.83 -12.26
C ASP A 165 12.16 6.52 -12.86
N THR A 166 11.11 5.93 -12.26
CA THR A 166 10.36 4.79 -12.82
C THR A 166 9.72 5.15 -14.16
N MET A 167 9.03 6.29 -14.26
CA MET A 167 8.42 6.76 -15.51
C MET A 167 9.45 6.96 -16.62
N TYR A 168 10.61 7.52 -16.29
CA TYR A 168 11.70 7.69 -17.25
C TYR A 168 12.21 6.35 -17.79
N ARG A 169 12.45 5.36 -16.90
CA ARG A 169 12.91 4.02 -17.29
C ARG A 169 11.87 3.30 -18.16
N LEU A 170 10.61 3.32 -17.76
CA LEU A 170 9.53 2.69 -18.53
C LEU A 170 9.37 3.33 -19.92
N LYS A 171 9.49 4.64 -20.02
CA LYS A 171 9.47 5.33 -21.31
C LYS A 171 10.65 4.91 -22.19
N THR A 172 11.84 4.79 -21.62
CA THR A 172 13.06 4.34 -22.34
C THR A 172 12.91 2.88 -22.79
N ALA A 173 12.25 2.04 -22.00
CA ALA A 173 11.94 0.65 -22.37
C ALA A 173 10.76 0.50 -23.36
N GLY A 174 10.15 1.61 -23.80
CA GLY A 174 9.02 1.61 -24.74
C GLY A 174 7.71 1.12 -24.13
N CYS A 175 7.59 1.06 -22.80
CA CYS A 175 6.38 0.63 -22.11
C CYS A 175 5.32 1.73 -22.10
N ARG A 176 4.07 1.35 -22.37
CA ARG A 176 2.91 2.22 -22.18
C ARG A 176 2.52 2.21 -20.71
N VAL A 177 2.38 3.40 -20.12
CA VAL A 177 2.09 3.55 -18.70
C VAL A 177 0.77 4.30 -18.49
N GLY A 178 -0.14 3.68 -17.73
CA GLY A 178 -1.34 4.32 -17.22
C GLY A 178 -1.12 4.84 -15.78
N LEU A 179 -1.82 5.90 -15.41
CA LEU A 179 -1.81 6.44 -14.05
C LEU A 179 -3.22 6.40 -13.45
N THR A 180 -3.34 5.95 -12.22
CA THR A 180 -4.57 6.08 -11.42
C THR A 180 -4.55 7.38 -10.60
N GLU A 181 -5.46 7.52 -9.65
CA GLU A 181 -5.56 8.66 -8.76
C GLU A 181 -4.30 8.82 -7.90
N THR A 182 -3.88 10.08 -7.71
CA THR A 182 -2.80 10.40 -6.77
C THR A 182 -3.36 10.44 -5.36
N LEU A 183 -2.78 9.64 -4.46
CA LEU A 183 -3.21 9.55 -3.06
C LEU A 183 -2.18 10.17 -2.12
N TRP A 184 -2.62 10.33 -0.85
CA TRP A 184 -1.77 10.73 0.25
C TRP A 184 -1.31 9.46 0.99
N ASP A 185 0.00 9.28 1.10
CA ASP A 185 0.57 8.35 2.06
C ASP A 185 0.49 8.91 3.48
N MET A 186 0.50 8.04 4.46
CA MET A 186 0.46 8.42 5.87
C MET A 186 1.65 7.79 6.60
N ASP A 187 2.76 8.52 6.67
CA ASP A 187 4.03 8.02 7.18
C ASP A 187 4.61 8.83 8.34
N VAL A 188 4.30 10.12 8.42
CA VAL A 188 4.78 11.02 9.47
C VAL A 188 3.60 11.70 10.19
N TYR A 189 3.89 12.40 11.29
CA TYR A 189 2.87 13.09 12.09
C TYR A 189 2.04 14.11 11.29
N GLN A 190 2.69 14.81 10.37
CA GLN A 190 2.03 15.81 9.52
C GLN A 190 0.96 15.17 8.62
N ASP A 191 1.20 13.96 8.11
CA ASP A 191 0.24 13.23 7.28
C ASP A 191 -1.00 12.85 8.09
N LEU A 192 -0.79 12.45 9.36
CA LEU A 192 -1.88 12.17 10.29
C LEU A 192 -2.75 13.42 10.56
N GLN A 193 -2.14 14.59 10.68
CA GLN A 193 -2.88 15.85 10.79
C GLN A 193 -3.67 16.16 9.53
N GLY A 194 -3.05 15.98 8.34
CA GLY A 194 -3.71 16.13 7.05
C GLY A 194 -4.90 15.18 6.90
N TYR A 195 -4.75 13.92 7.28
CA TYR A 195 -5.85 12.95 7.28
C TYR A 195 -7.00 13.38 8.20
N ARG A 196 -6.71 13.86 9.41
CA ARG A 196 -7.73 14.39 10.34
C ARG A 196 -8.49 15.58 9.77
N GLN A 197 -7.83 16.43 8.98
CA GLN A 197 -8.49 17.53 8.29
C GLN A 197 -9.44 17.01 7.23
N ARG A 198 -8.98 16.11 6.36
CA ARG A 198 -9.83 15.48 5.32
C ARG A 198 -11.02 14.72 5.90
N MET A 199 -10.87 14.09 7.08
CA MET A 199 -12.00 13.45 7.79
C MET A 199 -13.12 14.41 8.17
N ARG A 200 -12.85 15.72 8.33
CA ARG A 200 -13.91 16.71 8.61
C ARG A 200 -14.76 16.99 7.39
N GLU A 201 -14.19 16.86 6.21
CA GLU A 201 -14.81 17.16 4.93
C GLU A 201 -15.42 15.89 4.27
N ASP A 202 -14.84 14.73 4.50
CA ASP A 202 -15.32 13.45 3.98
C ASP A 202 -15.79 12.51 5.11
N LYS A 203 -17.12 12.39 5.25
CA LYS A 203 -17.76 11.52 6.26
C LYS A 203 -17.37 10.04 6.10
N ARG A 204 -17.05 9.59 4.88
CA ARG A 204 -16.64 8.20 4.63
C ARG A 204 -15.35 7.87 5.36
N LEU A 205 -14.41 8.82 5.45
CA LEU A 205 -13.17 8.63 6.20
C LEU A 205 -13.42 8.44 7.70
N GLN A 206 -14.48 9.05 8.24
CA GLN A 206 -14.88 8.87 9.65
C GLN A 206 -15.35 7.46 9.95
N GLU A 207 -15.93 6.77 8.96
CA GLU A 207 -16.48 5.42 9.08
C GLU A 207 -15.44 4.32 8.87
N THR A 208 -14.23 4.68 8.44
CA THR A 208 -13.12 3.73 8.29
C THR A 208 -12.58 3.27 9.64
N SER A 209 -11.87 2.14 9.69
CA SER A 209 -11.16 1.69 10.89
C SER A 209 -10.13 2.74 11.33
N THR A 210 -9.41 3.32 10.37
CA THR A 210 -8.46 4.41 10.59
C THR A 210 -9.14 5.64 11.18
N GLY A 211 -10.25 6.08 10.59
CA GLY A 211 -11.00 7.25 11.07
C GLY A 211 -11.54 7.08 12.48
N ARG A 212 -12.18 5.94 12.76
CA ARG A 212 -12.67 5.61 14.11
C ARG A 212 -11.55 5.54 15.15
N TYR A 213 -10.39 5.01 14.78
CA TYR A 213 -9.24 4.98 15.66
C TYR A 213 -8.73 6.40 15.97
N LEU A 214 -8.55 7.23 14.94
CA LEU A 214 -8.04 8.60 15.09
C LEU A 214 -9.01 9.52 15.83
N ALA A 215 -10.33 9.33 15.68
CA ALA A 215 -11.33 10.07 16.45
C ALA A 215 -11.23 9.78 17.97
N LYS A 216 -10.89 8.55 18.35
CA LYS A 216 -10.69 8.17 19.76
C LYS A 216 -9.36 8.69 20.33
N THR A 217 -8.32 8.76 19.50
CA THR A 217 -6.97 9.19 19.94
C THR A 217 -6.80 10.72 20.00
N SER A 218 -7.67 11.49 19.38
CA SER A 218 -7.66 12.97 19.48
C SER A 218 -7.96 13.52 20.89
N ARG A 219 -8.41 12.69 21.83
CA ARG A 219 -8.60 13.04 23.26
C ARG A 219 -7.35 12.84 24.11
N ILE A 220 -6.29 12.27 23.57
CA ILE A 220 -5.00 12.14 24.27
C ILE A 220 -4.23 13.42 23.99
N SER A 221 -4.18 14.30 25.00
CA SER A 221 -3.46 15.58 24.98
C SER A 221 -2.02 15.36 24.53
N ILE A 222 -1.62 16.10 23.50
CA ILE A 222 -0.24 16.21 23.06
C ILE A 222 0.54 16.83 24.23
N ILE A 223 1.31 16.05 24.96
CA ILE A 223 2.41 16.57 25.76
C ILE A 223 3.49 16.93 24.74
N VAL A 224 3.47 18.16 24.26
CA VAL A 224 4.61 18.74 23.56
C VAL A 224 5.66 18.99 24.64
N PRO A 225 6.83 18.36 24.60
CA PRO A 225 7.95 18.82 25.40
C PRO A 225 8.32 20.23 24.90
N VAL A 226 8.30 21.20 25.81
CA VAL A 226 8.84 22.56 25.61
C VAL A 226 10.35 22.46 25.47
#